data_b2086e6e194011beabac0740cd4cdc52
#
_entry.id   b2086e6e194011beabac0740cd4cdc52
#
_cell.length_a   1.000
_cell.length_b   1.000
_cell.length_c   1.000
_cell.angle_alpha   90.00
_cell.angle_beta   90.00
_cell.angle_gamma   90.00
#
_symmetry.space_group_name_H-M   'P 1'
#
loop_
_entity.id
_entity.type
_entity.pdbx_description
1 polymer ?
#
loop_
_entity_poly.entity_id
_entity_poly.type
_entity_poly.pdbx_seq_one_letter_code
_entity_poly.pdbx_strand_id
1 'polypeptide(L)'
;MKTIKHGAIFLALFFSLQACHNPIKSKTSSNHLNPVPVNPNATPETKRLLEFIYEIHGEYTIAGQHNYLGKMSVYSDTLFQITGKYPGLWGGDYGFADSTHDIDNIKYRPLLVPEIVKQHKRGSLITLTYHQADPTIGEPCPFVGGVQTKLTDEQWHQLLSDGTEINQTWKMYVDRLANELKQLQQLQIPVLFRPYHEMNGKWFWWGGRSGDEGFIALWKMLYHYYTDTHQLNNLIWVWSPDKPWHGLKEFYPGDAYVDLVSLDIYPEKDTNIVFRPEWYAEIKEIANQRPFAIGECSRMPSIDELKIQSGYAWFMLWSDLGTKENSNQELIKILNAKNVLTADEVLKMRGY
;
A
#
# COMPACT_ATOMS: atom_id res chain seq x y z
N MET A 1 67.21 41.49 -44.74
CA MET A 1 67.06 40.31 -43.84
C MET A 1 65.59 40.19 -43.50
N LYS A 2 64.89 39.20 -44.05
CA LYS A 2 63.46 38.96 -43.89
C LYS A 2 63.27 37.81 -42.90
N THR A 3 62.64 38.08 -41.77
CA THR A 3 62.27 37.08 -40.76
C THR A 3 60.88 36.46 -41.08
N ILE A 4 60.88 35.15 -41.28
CA ILE A 4 59.67 34.36 -41.55
C ILE A 4 59.14 33.86 -40.21
N LYS A 5 57.89 34.22 -39.86
CA LYS A 5 57.20 33.66 -38.70
C LYS A 5 56.38 32.42 -39.14
N HIS A 6 56.68 31.28 -38.55
CA HIS A 6 55.88 30.05 -38.70
C HIS A 6 54.74 30.08 -37.69
N GLY A 7 53.49 30.08 -38.17
CA GLY A 7 52.30 29.86 -37.36
C GLY A 7 51.93 28.36 -37.32
N ALA A 8 51.91 27.79 -36.15
CA ALA A 8 51.43 26.42 -35.93
C ALA A 8 49.92 26.45 -35.75
N ILE A 9 49.23 25.74 -36.63
CA ILE A 9 47.78 25.52 -36.53
C ILE A 9 47.57 24.27 -35.68
N PHE A 10 46.98 24.44 -34.48
CA PHE A 10 46.51 23.32 -33.68
C PHE A 10 45.08 22.93 -34.13
N LEU A 11 44.98 21.75 -34.73
CA LEU A 11 43.70 21.13 -35.09
C LEU A 11 43.18 20.37 -33.87
N ALA A 12 42.16 20.93 -33.19
CA ALA A 12 41.48 20.25 -32.09
C ALA A 12 40.41 19.27 -32.65
N LEU A 13 40.68 17.97 -32.57
CA LEU A 13 39.73 16.93 -32.85
C LEU A 13 38.77 16.81 -31.68
N PHE A 14 37.52 17.25 -31.85
CA PHE A 14 36.41 16.95 -30.94
C PHE A 14 35.91 15.52 -31.23
N PHE A 15 36.23 14.57 -30.38
CA PHE A 15 35.52 13.28 -30.32
C PHE A 15 34.21 13.47 -29.59
N SER A 16 33.11 13.52 -30.33
CA SER A 16 31.75 13.43 -29.77
C SER A 16 31.46 11.96 -29.43
N LEU A 17 31.49 11.63 -28.14
CA LEU A 17 30.95 10.38 -27.63
C LEU A 17 29.40 10.46 -27.67
N GLN A 18 28.84 9.95 -28.75
CA GLN A 18 27.41 9.64 -28.79
C GLN A 18 27.17 8.41 -27.92
N ALA A 19 26.65 8.63 -26.70
CA ALA A 19 26.08 7.57 -25.89
C ALA A 19 24.81 7.08 -26.59
N CYS A 20 24.86 5.90 -27.18
CA CYS A 20 23.67 5.22 -27.67
C CYS A 20 22.78 4.84 -26.49
N HIS A 21 21.80 5.69 -26.19
CA HIS A 21 20.64 5.27 -25.40
C HIS A 21 19.79 4.37 -26.28
N ASN A 22 19.90 3.05 -26.08
CA ASN A 22 18.90 2.14 -26.61
C ASN A 22 17.66 2.21 -25.70
N PRO A 23 16.53 2.75 -26.16
CA PRO A 23 15.30 2.58 -25.40
C PRO A 23 14.94 1.09 -25.45
N ILE A 24 14.70 0.52 -24.27
CA ILE A 24 14.14 -0.83 -24.14
C ILE A 24 12.82 -0.82 -24.91
N LYS A 25 12.81 -1.47 -26.08
CA LYS A 25 11.56 -1.65 -26.86
C LYS A 25 10.63 -2.52 -26.03
N SER A 26 9.54 -1.96 -25.54
CA SER A 26 8.43 -2.72 -25.00
C SER A 26 7.89 -3.64 -26.11
N LYS A 27 8.04 -4.92 -25.92
CA LYS A 27 7.38 -5.94 -26.74
C LYS A 27 6.02 -6.24 -26.12
N THR A 28 5.05 -6.31 -26.99
CA THR A 28 3.68 -6.77 -26.87
C THR A 28 2.64 -5.68 -26.59
N SER A 29 1.84 -5.41 -27.62
CA SER A 29 0.55 -4.74 -27.52
C SER A 29 -0.44 -5.65 -26.77
N SER A 30 -0.42 -5.59 -25.44
CA SER A 30 -1.60 -5.87 -24.65
C SER A 30 -2.50 -4.63 -24.76
N ASN A 31 -3.79 -4.82 -24.90
CA ASN A 31 -4.78 -3.75 -24.74
C ASN A 31 -4.62 -3.17 -23.35
N HIS A 32 -3.72 -2.19 -23.20
CA HIS A 32 -3.56 -1.48 -21.93
C HIS A 32 -4.83 -0.66 -21.73
N LEU A 33 -5.70 -1.14 -20.84
CA LEU A 33 -6.70 -0.30 -20.22
C LEU A 33 -5.94 0.91 -19.68
N ASN A 34 -6.27 2.12 -20.15
CA ASN A 34 -5.78 3.33 -19.47
C ASN A 34 -6.43 3.35 -18.08
N PRO A 35 -5.70 3.04 -17.01
CA PRO A 35 -6.30 2.98 -15.69
C PRO A 35 -6.71 4.39 -15.27
N VAL A 36 -7.98 4.54 -14.91
CA VAL A 36 -8.53 5.79 -14.39
C VAL A 36 -8.85 5.58 -12.92
N PRO A 37 -8.25 6.37 -12.00
CA PRO A 37 -8.62 6.29 -10.58
C PRO A 37 -10.12 6.51 -10.38
N VAL A 38 -10.70 5.79 -9.41
CA VAL A 38 -12.13 5.94 -9.06
C VAL A 38 -12.46 7.34 -8.55
N ASN A 39 -11.47 8.07 -7.99
CA ASN A 39 -11.62 9.50 -7.77
C ASN A 39 -11.34 10.27 -9.06
N PRO A 40 -12.36 10.90 -9.70
CA PRO A 40 -12.17 11.61 -10.97
C PRO A 40 -11.23 12.81 -10.86
N ASN A 41 -11.06 13.35 -9.64
CA ASN A 41 -10.18 14.49 -9.32
C ASN A 41 -8.77 14.07 -8.91
N ALA A 42 -8.40 12.78 -9.07
CA ALA A 42 -7.09 12.27 -8.68
C ALA A 42 -5.94 13.11 -9.25
N THR A 43 -4.93 13.37 -8.42
CA THR A 43 -3.76 14.16 -8.82
C THR A 43 -2.96 13.46 -9.95
N PRO A 44 -2.15 14.21 -10.71
CA PRO A 44 -1.28 13.59 -11.72
C PRO A 44 -0.37 12.50 -11.15
N GLU A 45 0.13 12.69 -9.92
CA GLU A 45 0.98 11.72 -9.22
C GLU A 45 0.22 10.44 -8.90
N THR A 46 -1.04 10.56 -8.48
CA THR A 46 -1.93 9.43 -8.18
C THR A 46 -2.23 8.63 -9.45
N LYS A 47 -2.52 9.32 -10.56
CA LYS A 47 -2.73 8.68 -11.86
C LYS A 47 -1.48 7.93 -12.32
N ARG A 48 -0.29 8.56 -12.24
CA ARG A 48 0.98 7.89 -12.58
C ARG A 48 1.30 6.69 -11.68
N LEU A 49 0.93 6.77 -10.38
CA LEU A 49 1.10 5.61 -9.50
C LEU A 49 0.20 4.45 -9.93
N LEU A 50 -1.06 4.72 -10.24
CA LEU A 50 -1.97 3.67 -10.72
C LEU A 50 -1.49 3.08 -12.04
N GLU A 51 -1.11 3.92 -13.02
CA GLU A 51 -0.51 3.50 -14.29
C GLU A 51 0.70 2.58 -14.07
N PHE A 52 1.63 2.98 -13.20
CA PHE A 52 2.80 2.16 -12.88
C PHE A 52 2.43 0.77 -12.32
N ILE A 53 1.43 0.69 -11.43
CA ILE A 53 0.99 -0.59 -10.87
C ILE A 53 0.38 -1.49 -11.98
N TYR A 54 -0.36 -0.90 -12.93
CA TYR A 54 -0.87 -1.64 -14.10
C TYR A 54 0.25 -2.09 -15.04
N GLU A 55 1.27 -1.27 -15.26
CA GLU A 55 2.41 -1.60 -16.11
C GLU A 55 3.23 -2.79 -15.60
N ILE A 56 3.42 -2.89 -14.28
CA ILE A 56 4.19 -3.99 -13.68
C ILE A 56 3.37 -5.26 -13.46
N HIS A 57 2.03 -5.16 -13.49
CA HIS A 57 1.14 -6.28 -13.16
C HIS A 57 1.37 -7.50 -14.06
N GLY A 58 1.58 -8.65 -13.43
CA GLY A 58 1.83 -9.91 -14.11
C GLY A 58 3.29 -10.17 -14.49
N GLU A 59 4.17 -9.16 -14.48
CA GLU A 59 5.60 -9.31 -14.78
C GLU A 59 6.47 -9.14 -13.52
N TYR A 60 6.10 -8.19 -12.67
CA TYR A 60 6.86 -7.86 -11.45
C TYR A 60 5.96 -7.85 -10.22
N THR A 61 6.58 -8.09 -9.07
CA THR A 61 5.94 -7.96 -7.75
C THR A 61 6.78 -7.04 -6.86
N ILE A 62 6.16 -6.06 -6.22
CA ILE A 62 6.86 -5.14 -5.31
C ILE A 62 6.99 -5.81 -3.94
N ALA A 63 8.18 -5.86 -3.39
CA ALA A 63 8.40 -6.27 -2.00
C ALA A 63 8.03 -5.14 -1.05
N GLY A 64 7.14 -5.39 -0.10
CA GLY A 64 6.67 -4.44 0.88
C GLY A 64 6.99 -4.81 2.32
N GLN A 65 7.06 -3.80 3.20
CA GLN A 65 7.23 -3.95 4.64
C GLN A 65 6.35 -2.95 5.38
N HIS A 66 5.51 -3.46 6.28
CA HIS A 66 4.73 -2.66 7.20
C HIS A 66 5.54 -2.28 8.43
N ASN A 67 5.35 -1.04 8.91
CA ASN A 67 5.99 -0.48 10.09
C ASN A 67 4.96 0.18 11.00
N TYR A 68 5.18 0.14 12.31
CA TYR A 68 4.44 0.93 13.28
C TYR A 68 5.14 2.27 13.54
N LEU A 69 4.38 3.35 13.67
CA LEU A 69 4.95 4.69 13.84
C LEU A 69 5.88 4.80 15.05
N GLY A 70 5.57 4.12 16.16
CA GLY A 70 6.43 4.08 17.33
C GLY A 70 7.80 3.42 17.11
N LYS A 71 7.90 2.61 16.07
CA LYS A 71 9.14 1.95 15.63
C LYS A 71 9.70 2.58 14.36
N MET A 72 9.06 3.60 13.81
CA MET A 72 9.39 4.24 12.54
C MET A 72 9.56 3.21 11.41
N SER A 73 10.73 3.16 10.79
CA SER A 73 11.06 2.21 9.72
C SER A 73 11.98 1.08 10.17
N VAL A 74 11.97 0.73 11.48
CA VAL A 74 12.90 -0.26 12.02
C VAL A 74 12.83 -1.60 11.28
N TYR A 75 11.64 -2.02 10.87
CA TYR A 75 11.47 -3.29 10.14
C TYR A 75 11.99 -3.18 8.69
N SER A 76 11.77 -2.06 8.03
CA SER A 76 12.37 -1.78 6.72
C SER A 76 13.90 -1.66 6.80
N ASP A 77 14.43 -1.03 7.84
CA ASP A 77 15.88 -0.92 8.08
C ASP A 77 16.48 -2.31 8.41
N THR A 78 15.75 -3.17 9.13
CA THR A 78 16.16 -4.56 9.38
C THR A 78 16.24 -5.36 8.09
N LEU A 79 15.24 -5.24 7.20
CA LEU A 79 15.30 -5.88 5.88
C LEU A 79 16.52 -5.41 5.09
N PHE A 80 16.82 -4.11 5.12
CA PHE A 80 18.01 -3.58 4.46
C PHE A 80 19.31 -4.16 5.05
N GLN A 81 19.41 -4.26 6.37
CA GLN A 81 20.58 -4.86 7.02
C GLN A 81 20.79 -6.33 6.61
N ILE A 82 19.70 -7.08 6.42
CA ILE A 82 19.77 -8.49 6.03
C ILE A 82 20.07 -8.64 4.53
N THR A 83 19.42 -7.85 3.69
CA THR A 83 19.33 -8.11 2.23
C THR A 83 20.14 -7.14 1.36
N GLY A 84 20.54 -6.00 1.93
CA GLY A 84 21.13 -4.87 1.19
C GLY A 84 20.09 -4.07 0.38
N LYS A 85 18.79 -4.34 0.55
CA LYS A 85 17.70 -3.73 -0.23
C LYS A 85 16.62 -3.15 0.70
N TYR A 86 16.17 -1.92 0.39
CA TYR A 86 14.96 -1.37 1.02
C TYR A 86 13.71 -1.86 0.30
N PRO A 87 12.61 -2.11 1.02
CA PRO A 87 11.35 -2.52 0.39
C PRO A 87 10.84 -1.46 -0.60
N GLY A 88 10.31 -1.90 -1.73
CA GLY A 88 9.70 -1.03 -2.75
C GLY A 88 8.35 -0.46 -2.35
N LEU A 89 7.74 -1.00 -1.29
CA LEU A 89 6.50 -0.50 -0.68
C LEU A 89 6.72 -0.37 0.83
N TRP A 90 6.57 0.86 1.34
CA TRP A 90 6.59 1.15 2.76
C TRP A 90 5.16 1.27 3.28
N GLY A 91 4.82 0.47 4.30
CA GLY A 91 3.52 0.50 4.98
C GLY A 91 3.61 1.17 6.34
N GLY A 92 2.58 1.94 6.69
CA GLY A 92 2.39 2.53 8.01
C GLY A 92 0.96 2.42 8.51
N ASP A 93 0.79 2.55 9.83
CA ASP A 93 -0.50 2.50 10.51
C ASP A 93 -0.73 3.77 11.32
N TYR A 94 -1.90 4.35 11.19
CA TYR A 94 -2.28 5.57 11.92
C TYR A 94 -2.99 5.28 13.26
N GLY A 95 -3.29 4.00 13.52
CA GLY A 95 -4.13 3.54 14.63
C GLY A 95 -3.43 3.44 15.99
N PHE A 96 -3.98 2.84 16.85
CA PHE A 96 -3.91 2.40 18.25
C PHE A 96 -2.57 2.56 19.01
N ALA A 97 -2.66 2.48 20.36
CA ALA A 97 -1.52 2.39 21.29
C ALA A 97 -1.66 1.09 22.11
N ASP A 98 -0.71 0.18 21.98
CA ASP A 98 -0.68 -1.09 22.71
C ASP A 98 0.61 -1.21 23.53
N SER A 99 0.50 -0.94 24.82
CA SER A 99 1.64 -1.02 25.75
C SER A 99 2.15 -2.45 25.93
N THR A 100 1.34 -3.47 25.64
CA THR A 100 1.74 -4.87 25.76
C THR A 100 2.80 -5.24 24.72
N HIS A 101 2.72 -4.63 23.54
CA HIS A 101 3.63 -4.88 22.42
C HIS A 101 4.57 -3.70 22.14
N ASP A 102 4.62 -2.71 23.02
CA ASP A 102 5.42 -1.49 22.84
C ASP A 102 5.11 -0.78 21.52
N ILE A 103 3.82 -0.67 21.20
CA ILE A 103 3.30 0.02 20.02
C ILE A 103 2.55 1.27 20.48
N ASP A 104 2.93 2.44 19.98
CA ASP A 104 2.20 3.69 20.23
C ASP A 104 2.17 4.53 18.94
N ASN A 105 1.28 4.15 18.00
CA ASN A 105 1.08 4.91 16.79
C ASN A 105 0.46 6.29 17.08
N ILE A 106 -0.37 6.40 18.11
CA ILE A 106 -1.06 7.64 18.48
C ILE A 106 -0.06 8.76 18.86
N LYS A 107 0.86 8.45 19.76
CA LYS A 107 1.91 9.39 20.21
C LYS A 107 2.82 9.84 19.07
N TYR A 108 3.10 8.93 18.15
CA TYR A 108 4.07 9.16 17.07
C TYR A 108 3.43 9.64 15.74
N ARG A 109 2.13 9.91 15.69
CA ARG A 109 1.44 10.49 14.52
C ARG A 109 2.17 11.71 13.93
N PRO A 110 2.71 12.66 14.72
CA PRO A 110 3.44 13.80 14.16
C PRO A 110 4.67 13.44 13.32
N LEU A 111 5.18 12.23 13.44
CA LEU A 111 6.33 11.75 12.69
C LEU A 111 5.94 11.01 11.40
N LEU A 112 4.65 10.76 11.14
CA LEU A 112 4.17 10.03 9.97
C LEU A 112 4.59 10.72 8.67
N VAL A 113 4.24 11.99 8.49
CA VAL A 113 4.53 12.73 7.25
C VAL A 113 6.03 12.84 7.00
N PRO A 114 6.88 13.25 7.98
CA PRO A 114 8.33 13.24 7.80
C PRO A 114 8.91 11.89 7.40
N GLU A 115 8.44 10.79 8.00
CA GLU A 115 8.93 9.45 7.67
C GLU A 115 8.47 9.04 6.26
N ILE A 116 7.22 9.29 5.88
CA ILE A 116 6.73 9.03 4.53
C ILE A 116 7.55 9.79 3.48
N VAL A 117 7.85 11.08 3.72
CA VAL A 117 8.69 11.87 2.82
C VAL A 117 10.07 11.25 2.63
N LYS A 118 10.67 10.75 3.72
CA LYS A 118 11.97 10.07 3.70
C LYS A 118 11.90 8.78 2.87
N GLN A 119 10.89 7.95 3.08
CA GLN A 119 10.73 6.67 2.37
C GLN A 119 10.38 6.87 0.89
N HIS A 120 9.50 7.83 0.59
CA HIS A 120 9.16 8.20 -0.78
C HIS A 120 10.38 8.71 -1.57
N LYS A 121 11.22 9.57 -0.96
CA LYS A 121 12.48 10.03 -1.57
C LYS A 121 13.48 8.89 -1.81
N ARG A 122 13.41 7.82 -1.02
CA ARG A 122 14.24 6.62 -1.19
C ARG A 122 13.77 5.75 -2.36
N GLY A 123 12.53 5.94 -2.84
CA GLY A 123 11.94 5.21 -3.94
C GLY A 123 10.80 4.29 -3.55
N SER A 124 10.51 4.11 -2.26
CA SER A 124 9.38 3.28 -1.83
C SER A 124 8.05 3.93 -2.19
N LEU A 125 7.11 3.15 -2.70
CA LEU A 125 5.70 3.50 -2.71
C LEU A 125 5.18 3.53 -1.27
N ILE A 126 4.09 4.26 -1.06
CA ILE A 126 3.52 4.45 0.28
C ILE A 126 2.15 3.78 0.35
N THR A 127 1.96 2.95 1.37
CA THR A 127 0.63 2.45 1.75
C THR A 127 0.33 2.78 3.20
N LEU A 128 -0.92 3.14 3.47
CA LEU A 128 -1.40 3.42 4.81
C LEU A 128 -2.64 2.60 5.14
N THR A 129 -2.61 2.02 6.31
CA THR A 129 -3.79 1.45 6.97
C THR A 129 -4.16 2.26 8.21
N TYR A 130 -5.34 2.07 8.73
CA TYR A 130 -5.81 2.72 9.94
C TYR A 130 -6.58 1.73 10.80
N HIS A 131 -5.91 1.17 11.80
CA HIS A 131 -6.57 0.45 12.88
C HIS A 131 -7.28 1.45 13.79
N GLN A 132 -8.37 1.99 13.28
CA GLN A 132 -9.14 3.05 13.93
C GLN A 132 -9.77 2.56 15.24
N ALA A 133 -9.72 3.39 16.27
CA ALA A 133 -10.45 3.15 17.52
C ALA A 133 -11.94 3.02 17.25
N ASP A 134 -12.59 2.14 18.01
CA ASP A 134 -14.05 2.10 18.09
C ASP A 134 -14.58 3.49 18.49
N PRO A 135 -15.46 4.12 17.71
CA PRO A 135 -15.95 5.46 17.98
C PRO A 135 -16.77 5.58 19.26
N THR A 136 -17.11 4.46 19.93
CA THR A 136 -17.79 4.46 21.24
C THR A 136 -16.83 4.39 22.43
N ILE A 137 -15.53 4.14 22.19
CA ILE A 137 -14.53 3.93 23.24
C ILE A 137 -13.61 5.16 23.39
N GLY A 138 -13.10 5.67 22.30
CA GLY A 138 -12.21 6.83 22.30
C GLY A 138 -10.74 6.48 22.07
N GLU A 139 -9.94 7.52 21.78
CA GLU A 139 -8.48 7.46 21.66
C GLU A 139 -7.79 8.16 22.84
N PRO A 140 -6.64 7.63 23.35
CA PRO A 140 -5.93 6.43 22.86
C PRO A 140 -6.64 5.14 23.26
N CYS A 141 -6.52 4.11 22.43
CA CYS A 141 -7.07 2.78 22.73
C CYS A 141 -6.07 1.67 22.44
N PRO A 142 -6.15 0.52 23.16
CA PRO A 142 -5.39 -0.66 22.83
C PRO A 142 -5.93 -1.35 21.57
N PHE A 143 -5.17 -2.31 21.04
CA PHE A 143 -5.63 -3.15 19.95
C PHE A 143 -6.82 -4.02 20.38
N VAL A 144 -6.62 -4.87 21.39
CA VAL A 144 -7.70 -5.68 21.98
C VAL A 144 -8.53 -4.82 22.92
N GLY A 145 -9.83 -4.76 22.69
CA GLY A 145 -10.76 -3.94 23.48
C GLY A 145 -10.83 -2.46 23.08
N GLY A 146 -10.13 -2.06 22.00
CA GLY A 146 -10.17 -0.70 21.46
C GLY A 146 -10.42 -0.68 19.96
N VAL A 147 -9.62 -1.45 19.20
CA VAL A 147 -9.83 -1.69 17.77
C VAL A 147 -10.61 -2.99 17.56
N GLN A 148 -10.21 -4.03 18.27
CA GLN A 148 -10.94 -5.30 18.30
C GLN A 148 -12.08 -5.24 19.30
N THR A 149 -13.23 -4.79 18.81
CA THR A 149 -14.51 -4.66 19.53
C THR A 149 -15.67 -4.96 18.58
N LYS A 150 -16.89 -4.72 19.04
CA LYS A 150 -18.10 -4.84 18.24
C LYS A 150 -19.07 -3.74 18.60
N LEU A 151 -19.60 -3.07 17.58
CA LEU A 151 -20.76 -2.20 17.73
C LEU A 151 -22.05 -3.02 17.78
N THR A 152 -23.01 -2.60 18.61
CA THR A 152 -24.38 -3.09 18.49
C THR A 152 -25.02 -2.61 17.19
N ASP A 153 -26.16 -3.16 16.82
CA ASP A 153 -26.86 -2.71 15.60
C ASP A 153 -27.32 -1.26 15.72
N GLU A 154 -27.78 -0.86 16.90
CA GLU A 154 -28.15 0.55 17.17
C GLU A 154 -26.94 1.49 17.04
N GLN A 155 -25.79 1.12 17.61
CA GLN A 155 -24.55 1.91 17.47
C GLN A 155 -24.07 1.98 16.02
N TRP A 156 -24.24 0.90 15.25
CA TRP A 156 -23.93 0.89 13.82
C TRP A 156 -24.82 1.85 13.03
N HIS A 157 -26.15 1.85 13.31
CA HIS A 157 -27.07 2.81 12.70
C HIS A 157 -26.71 4.26 13.07
N GLN A 158 -26.33 4.52 14.32
CA GLN A 158 -25.89 5.84 14.75
C GLN A 158 -24.58 6.24 14.04
N LEU A 159 -23.62 5.32 13.87
CA LEU A 159 -22.38 5.58 13.12
C LEU A 159 -22.68 6.04 11.70
N LEU A 160 -23.60 5.40 11.01
CA LEU A 160 -23.96 5.73 9.63
C LEU A 160 -24.92 6.94 9.51
N SER A 161 -25.51 7.40 10.62
CA SER A 161 -26.45 8.52 10.64
C SER A 161 -25.74 9.83 10.95
N ASP A 162 -25.78 10.75 9.98
CA ASP A 162 -25.10 12.06 10.13
C ASP A 162 -25.59 12.86 11.36
N GLY A 163 -24.66 13.46 12.08
CA GLY A 163 -24.92 14.31 13.22
C GLY A 163 -25.14 13.59 14.55
N THR A 164 -25.16 12.27 14.61
CA THR A 164 -25.18 11.53 15.87
C THR A 164 -23.83 11.60 16.59
N GLU A 165 -23.80 11.36 17.89
CA GLU A 165 -22.56 11.41 18.68
C GLU A 165 -21.48 10.44 18.16
N ILE A 166 -21.89 9.21 17.83
CA ILE A 166 -20.96 8.18 17.27
C ILE A 166 -20.43 8.62 15.91
N ASN A 167 -21.29 9.17 15.03
CA ASN A 167 -20.86 9.68 13.73
C ASN A 167 -19.91 10.88 13.87
N GLN A 168 -20.18 11.80 14.80
CA GLN A 168 -19.27 12.93 15.07
C GLN A 168 -17.93 12.47 15.61
N THR A 169 -17.90 11.48 16.48
CA THR A 169 -16.65 10.90 16.99
C THR A 169 -15.88 10.21 15.85
N TRP A 170 -16.56 9.45 15.01
CA TRP A 170 -15.96 8.85 13.82
C TRP A 170 -15.36 9.91 12.89
N LYS A 171 -16.09 10.99 12.60
CA LYS A 171 -15.60 12.11 11.80
C LYS A 171 -14.34 12.72 12.41
N MET A 172 -14.33 12.96 13.71
CA MET A 172 -13.15 13.49 14.39
C MET A 172 -11.92 12.62 14.19
N TYR A 173 -12.06 11.28 14.16
CA TYR A 173 -10.93 10.39 13.95
C TYR A 173 -10.43 10.42 12.50
N VAL A 174 -11.34 10.35 11.54
CA VAL A 174 -10.95 10.36 10.12
C VAL A 174 -10.45 11.75 9.69
N ASP A 175 -10.92 12.85 10.32
CA ASP A 175 -10.40 14.21 10.11
C ASP A 175 -8.93 14.36 10.51
N ARG A 176 -8.50 13.69 11.59
CA ARG A 176 -7.10 13.68 12.01
C ARG A 176 -6.21 13.10 10.92
N LEU A 177 -6.56 11.92 10.41
CA LEU A 177 -5.81 11.31 9.30
C LEU A 177 -5.92 12.13 8.02
N ALA A 178 -7.09 12.72 7.72
CA ALA A 178 -7.27 13.58 6.56
C ALA A 178 -6.30 14.77 6.54
N ASN A 179 -5.98 15.34 7.70
CA ASN A 179 -5.00 16.43 7.81
C ASN A 179 -3.59 16.00 7.42
N GLU A 180 -3.17 14.78 7.78
CA GLU A 180 -1.88 14.21 7.35
C GLU A 180 -1.88 13.90 5.85
N LEU A 181 -2.97 13.31 5.34
CA LEU A 181 -3.13 13.01 3.92
C LEU A 181 -3.13 14.29 3.05
N LYS A 182 -3.69 15.40 3.54
CA LYS A 182 -3.61 16.73 2.88
C LYS A 182 -2.18 17.24 2.79
N GLN A 183 -1.37 17.06 3.83
CA GLN A 183 0.04 17.44 3.79
C GLN A 183 0.78 16.61 2.74
N LEU A 184 0.52 15.29 2.67
CA LEU A 184 1.09 14.42 1.63
C LEU A 184 0.63 14.83 0.23
N GLN A 185 -0.62 15.25 0.06
CA GLN A 185 -1.13 15.78 -1.22
C GLN A 185 -0.38 17.05 -1.65
N GLN A 186 -0.16 17.99 -0.72
CA GLN A 186 0.63 19.19 -0.99
C GLN A 186 2.08 18.89 -1.37
N LEU A 187 2.64 17.81 -0.83
CA LEU A 187 3.96 17.29 -1.16
C LEU A 187 3.97 16.39 -2.41
N GLN A 188 2.84 16.26 -3.10
CA GLN A 188 2.67 15.45 -4.30
C GLN A 188 2.98 13.96 -4.09
N ILE A 189 2.72 13.43 -2.89
CA ILE A 189 2.93 12.03 -2.52
C ILE A 189 1.59 11.28 -2.59
N PRO A 190 1.42 10.38 -3.56
CA PRO A 190 0.24 9.51 -3.62
C PRO A 190 0.34 8.38 -2.61
N VAL A 191 -0.81 7.92 -2.13
CA VAL A 191 -0.91 6.89 -1.09
C VAL A 191 -1.84 5.77 -1.55
N LEU A 192 -1.38 4.53 -1.46
CA LEU A 192 -2.21 3.34 -1.51
C LEU A 192 -2.94 3.24 -0.17
N PHE A 193 -4.18 3.71 -0.13
CA PHE A 193 -4.95 3.80 1.10
C PHE A 193 -5.80 2.56 1.31
N ARG A 194 -5.59 1.88 2.43
CA ARG A 194 -6.17 0.58 2.77
C ARG A 194 -6.95 0.66 4.10
N PRO A 195 -8.09 1.42 4.11
CA PRO A 195 -8.91 1.56 5.31
C PRO A 195 -9.74 0.31 5.56
N TYR A 196 -10.11 0.06 6.82
CA TYR A 196 -11.07 -0.96 7.23
C TYR A 196 -10.82 -2.34 6.62
N HIS A 197 -9.54 -2.74 6.55
CA HIS A 197 -9.14 -4.05 6.04
C HIS A 197 -9.73 -5.20 6.86
N GLU A 198 -9.68 -6.41 6.32
CA GLU A 198 -10.17 -7.64 6.94
C GLU A 198 -11.66 -7.58 7.38
N MET A 199 -12.46 -6.83 6.65
CA MET A 199 -13.88 -6.58 6.95
C MET A 199 -14.76 -7.84 6.93
N ASN A 200 -14.33 -8.88 6.23
CA ASN A 200 -15.00 -10.19 6.21
C ASN A 200 -14.73 -11.02 7.49
N GLY A 201 -13.76 -10.61 8.31
CA GLY A 201 -13.51 -11.09 9.65
C GLY A 201 -14.52 -10.53 10.67
N LYS A 202 -14.45 -11.01 11.93
CA LYS A 202 -15.34 -10.58 13.01
C LYS A 202 -14.58 -10.01 14.23
N TRP A 203 -13.31 -9.67 14.05
CA TRP A 203 -12.46 -9.19 15.14
C TRP A 203 -12.40 -7.67 15.26
N PHE A 204 -12.54 -6.92 14.16
CA PHE A 204 -12.57 -5.47 14.18
C PHE A 204 -14.01 -4.94 14.30
N TRP A 205 -14.20 -3.75 14.89
CA TRP A 205 -15.51 -3.15 15.08
C TRP A 205 -16.27 -2.89 13.74
N TRP A 206 -15.53 -2.73 12.65
CA TRP A 206 -16.08 -2.53 11.29
C TRP A 206 -16.36 -3.84 10.54
N GLY A 207 -15.93 -4.99 11.09
CA GLY A 207 -15.98 -6.28 10.39
C GLY A 207 -17.26 -7.09 10.66
N GLY A 208 -17.48 -8.10 9.81
CA GLY A 208 -18.56 -9.07 9.96
C GLY A 208 -19.96 -8.58 9.62
N ARG A 209 -20.12 -7.38 9.04
CA ARG A 209 -21.37 -6.79 8.59
C ARG A 209 -21.37 -6.66 7.07
N SER A 210 -21.87 -7.67 6.37
CA SER A 210 -21.98 -7.69 4.91
C SER A 210 -23.14 -6.83 4.40
N GLY A 211 -23.14 -6.58 3.08
CA GLY A 211 -24.23 -5.92 2.36
C GLY A 211 -24.23 -4.38 2.42
N ASP A 212 -25.22 -3.81 1.74
CA ASP A 212 -25.31 -2.37 1.48
C ASP A 212 -25.50 -1.51 2.73
N GLU A 213 -26.17 -2.01 3.76
CA GLU A 213 -26.36 -1.33 5.05
C GLU A 213 -25.24 -1.67 6.06
N GLY A 214 -24.33 -2.58 5.69
CA GLY A 214 -23.20 -3.01 6.47
C GLY A 214 -21.91 -2.28 6.09
N PHE A 215 -20.84 -3.04 5.95
CA PHE A 215 -19.50 -2.54 5.60
C PHE A 215 -19.48 -1.66 4.34
N ILE A 216 -20.28 -2.01 3.34
CA ILE A 216 -20.36 -1.24 2.08
C ILE A 216 -20.80 0.21 2.35
N ALA A 217 -21.76 0.44 3.27
CA ALA A 217 -22.15 1.79 3.66
C ALA A 217 -21.01 2.56 4.33
N LEU A 218 -20.28 1.92 5.26
CA LEU A 218 -19.15 2.55 5.94
C LEU A 218 -18.03 2.91 4.95
N TRP A 219 -17.71 2.02 4.01
CA TRP A 219 -16.71 2.29 2.97
C TRP A 219 -17.11 3.48 2.11
N LYS A 220 -18.34 3.49 1.60
CA LYS A 220 -18.87 4.59 0.76
C LYS A 220 -18.92 5.91 1.54
N MET A 221 -19.29 5.86 2.82
CA MET A 221 -19.30 7.05 3.70
C MET A 221 -17.90 7.65 3.82
N LEU A 222 -16.87 6.82 4.08
CA LEU A 222 -15.49 7.30 4.14
C LEU A 222 -15.00 7.81 2.78
N TYR A 223 -15.30 7.09 1.69
CA TYR A 223 -14.93 7.48 0.34
C TYR A 223 -15.45 8.89 0.03
N HIS A 224 -16.76 9.12 0.17
CA HIS A 224 -17.36 10.44 -0.07
C HIS A 224 -16.86 11.52 0.88
N TYR A 225 -16.66 11.17 2.15
CA TYR A 225 -16.14 12.13 3.11
C TYR A 225 -14.71 12.57 2.78
N TYR A 226 -13.86 11.67 2.32
CA TYR A 226 -12.49 11.98 1.92
C TYR A 226 -12.40 12.64 0.54
N THR A 227 -13.15 12.17 -0.45
CA THR A 227 -13.07 12.72 -1.80
C THR A 227 -13.85 14.03 -1.96
N ASP A 228 -15.09 14.09 -1.45
CA ASP A 228 -16.00 15.22 -1.71
C ASP A 228 -15.84 16.31 -0.66
N THR A 229 -15.73 15.96 0.63
CA THR A 229 -15.62 16.96 1.71
C THR A 229 -14.17 17.40 1.93
N HIS A 230 -13.25 16.47 2.11
CA HIS A 230 -11.84 16.77 2.34
C HIS A 230 -11.04 17.06 1.06
N GLN A 231 -11.55 16.67 -0.11
CA GLN A 231 -10.89 16.81 -1.42
C GLN A 231 -9.50 16.15 -1.43
N LEU A 232 -9.41 14.95 -0.85
CA LEU A 232 -8.21 14.12 -0.88
C LEU A 232 -8.11 13.43 -2.25
N ASN A 233 -7.26 13.97 -3.11
CA ASN A 233 -7.10 13.53 -4.49
C ASN A 233 -5.81 12.73 -4.72
N ASN A 234 -5.07 12.43 -3.65
CA ASN A 234 -3.82 11.68 -3.67
C ASN A 234 -3.96 10.23 -3.20
N LEU A 235 -5.19 9.71 -3.15
CA LEU A 235 -5.46 8.35 -2.68
C LEU A 235 -5.76 7.39 -3.83
N ILE A 236 -5.16 6.21 -3.78
CA ILE A 236 -5.59 4.99 -4.49
C ILE A 236 -6.31 4.12 -3.47
N TRP A 237 -7.57 3.82 -3.73
CA TRP A 237 -8.44 3.09 -2.82
C TRP A 237 -8.21 1.58 -2.96
N VAL A 238 -7.65 0.97 -1.91
CA VAL A 238 -7.30 -0.46 -1.88
C VAL A 238 -8.25 -1.20 -0.94
N TRP A 239 -9.12 -2.03 -1.49
CA TRP A 239 -10.00 -2.90 -0.71
C TRP A 239 -9.26 -4.18 -0.35
N SER A 240 -9.19 -4.52 0.95
CA SER A 240 -8.32 -5.58 1.49
C SER A 240 -9.07 -6.48 2.48
N PRO A 241 -9.77 -7.52 2.05
CA PRO A 241 -10.30 -8.53 2.95
C PRO A 241 -9.20 -9.44 3.49
N ASP A 242 -9.49 -10.14 4.62
CA ASP A 242 -8.77 -11.35 5.00
C ASP A 242 -9.07 -12.47 3.98
N LYS A 243 -8.22 -13.50 3.96
CA LYS A 243 -8.42 -14.68 3.11
C LYS A 243 -9.88 -15.13 3.09
N PRO A 244 -10.34 -15.73 1.99
CA PRO A 244 -11.76 -16.04 1.80
C PRO A 244 -12.28 -17.08 2.79
N TRP A 245 -12.88 -16.63 3.88
CA TRP A 245 -13.60 -17.48 4.81
C TRP A 245 -15.05 -17.66 4.40
N HIS A 246 -15.69 -16.58 3.94
CA HIS A 246 -17.09 -16.50 3.54
C HIS A 246 -17.29 -15.33 2.58
N GLY A 247 -17.86 -15.57 1.42
CA GLY A 247 -18.50 -14.61 0.54
C GLY A 247 -17.87 -13.21 0.43
N LEU A 248 -16.61 -13.09 -0.06
CA LEU A 248 -15.93 -11.78 -0.18
C LEU A 248 -16.78 -10.74 -0.93
N LYS A 249 -17.54 -11.17 -1.95
CA LYS A 249 -18.38 -10.29 -2.79
C LYS A 249 -19.45 -9.54 -2.00
N GLU A 250 -19.90 -10.08 -0.87
CA GLU A 250 -20.89 -9.42 0.00
C GLU A 250 -20.34 -8.20 0.73
N PHE A 251 -19.01 -8.06 0.77
CA PHE A 251 -18.32 -6.92 1.37
C PHE A 251 -17.72 -5.97 0.32
N TYR A 252 -17.87 -6.31 -0.97
CA TYR A 252 -17.25 -5.52 -2.04
C TYR A 252 -18.08 -4.28 -2.37
N PRO A 253 -17.54 -3.05 -2.20
CA PRO A 253 -18.31 -1.82 -2.34
C PRO A 253 -18.63 -1.44 -3.79
N GLY A 254 -18.07 -2.17 -4.75
CA GLY A 254 -18.25 -1.96 -6.19
C GLY A 254 -17.11 -1.22 -6.86
N ASP A 255 -17.01 -1.42 -8.17
CA ASP A 255 -15.92 -0.92 -9.03
C ASP A 255 -15.79 0.61 -9.03
N ALA A 256 -16.84 1.33 -8.70
CA ALA A 256 -16.82 2.80 -8.62
C ALA A 256 -16.11 3.36 -7.37
N TYR A 257 -15.75 2.51 -6.40
CA TYR A 257 -15.20 2.89 -5.11
C TYR A 257 -13.87 2.20 -4.79
N VAL A 258 -13.33 1.40 -5.70
CA VAL A 258 -12.13 0.59 -5.48
C VAL A 258 -11.23 0.68 -6.71
N ASP A 259 -10.00 1.17 -6.52
CA ASP A 259 -8.97 1.19 -7.56
C ASP A 259 -8.27 -0.15 -7.69
N LEU A 260 -7.92 -0.75 -6.55
CA LEU A 260 -7.15 -1.98 -6.44
C LEU A 260 -7.73 -2.88 -5.35
N VAL A 261 -7.51 -4.17 -5.47
CA VAL A 261 -7.87 -5.13 -4.43
C VAL A 261 -6.64 -5.81 -3.87
N SER A 262 -6.68 -6.20 -2.60
CA SER A 262 -5.64 -7.01 -1.99
C SER A 262 -6.25 -8.06 -1.07
N LEU A 263 -5.43 -8.99 -0.62
CA LEU A 263 -5.84 -10.06 0.27
C LEU A 263 -4.84 -10.16 1.42
N ASP A 264 -5.30 -10.20 2.65
CA ASP A 264 -4.45 -10.41 3.80
C ASP A 264 -4.33 -11.91 4.06
N ILE A 265 -3.10 -12.42 3.96
CA ILE A 265 -2.84 -13.87 3.94
C ILE A 265 -1.88 -14.23 5.07
N TYR A 266 -2.41 -14.85 6.12
CA TYR A 266 -1.61 -15.41 7.19
C TYR A 266 -1.71 -16.94 7.18
N PRO A 267 -0.65 -17.66 7.63
CA PRO A 267 -0.69 -19.11 7.75
C PRO A 267 -1.87 -19.58 8.59
N GLU A 268 -2.56 -20.60 8.11
CA GLU A 268 -3.55 -21.28 8.93
C GLU A 268 -2.84 -22.20 9.95
N LYS A 269 -3.44 -22.31 11.13
CA LYS A 269 -2.97 -23.26 12.12
C LYS A 269 -2.93 -24.66 11.49
N ASP A 270 -1.84 -25.36 11.72
CA ASP A 270 -1.63 -26.76 11.29
C ASP A 270 -1.47 -27.00 9.77
N THR A 271 -1.28 -25.96 8.97
CA THR A 271 -0.97 -26.11 7.54
C THR A 271 0.34 -25.41 7.16
N ASN A 272 1.09 -26.03 6.23
CA ASN A 272 2.26 -25.37 5.62
C ASN A 272 1.88 -24.57 4.34
N ILE A 273 0.61 -24.61 3.94
CA ILE A 273 0.13 -23.96 2.73
C ILE A 273 -0.37 -22.57 3.11
N VAL A 274 0.30 -21.55 2.59
CA VAL A 274 -0.05 -20.14 2.85
C VAL A 274 -0.76 -19.54 1.65
N PHE A 275 -0.25 -19.76 0.43
CA PHE A 275 -0.77 -19.15 -0.80
C PHE A 275 -1.59 -20.15 -1.60
N ARG A 276 -2.87 -20.26 -1.26
CA ARG A 276 -3.78 -21.24 -1.88
C ARG A 276 -4.23 -20.79 -3.27
N PRO A 277 -4.21 -21.68 -4.28
CA PRO A 277 -4.66 -21.35 -5.63
C PRO A 277 -6.13 -20.87 -5.69
N GLU A 278 -7.00 -21.44 -4.84
CA GLU A 278 -8.40 -21.05 -4.76
C GLU A 278 -8.59 -19.61 -4.26
N TRP A 279 -7.79 -19.14 -3.31
CA TRP A 279 -7.82 -17.75 -2.83
C TRP A 279 -7.34 -16.78 -3.91
N TYR A 280 -6.28 -17.19 -4.61
CA TYR A 280 -5.79 -16.43 -5.76
C TYR A 280 -6.84 -16.32 -6.87
N ALA A 281 -7.57 -17.40 -7.17
CA ALA A 281 -8.61 -17.39 -8.18
C ALA A 281 -9.77 -16.48 -7.80
N GLU A 282 -10.22 -16.51 -6.54
CA GLU A 282 -11.31 -15.69 -6.05
C GLU A 282 -10.96 -14.19 -6.06
N ILE A 283 -9.79 -13.79 -5.55
CA ILE A 283 -9.39 -12.37 -5.58
C ILE A 283 -9.18 -11.88 -7.02
N LYS A 284 -8.66 -12.71 -7.90
CA LYS A 284 -8.51 -12.40 -9.33
C LYS A 284 -9.86 -12.17 -10.01
N GLU A 285 -10.88 -12.96 -9.67
CA GLU A 285 -12.24 -12.77 -10.17
C GLU A 285 -12.84 -11.44 -9.71
N ILE A 286 -12.72 -11.11 -8.42
CA ILE A 286 -13.19 -9.83 -7.86
C ILE A 286 -12.42 -8.65 -8.47
N ALA A 287 -11.12 -8.80 -8.68
CA ALA A 287 -10.29 -7.78 -9.29
C ALA A 287 -10.74 -7.40 -10.69
N ASN A 288 -11.37 -8.31 -11.43
CA ASN A 288 -11.94 -8.04 -12.75
C ASN A 288 -10.97 -7.27 -13.68
N GLN A 289 -9.81 -7.86 -13.96
CA GLN A 289 -8.71 -7.31 -14.75
C GLN A 289 -7.89 -6.17 -14.09
N ARG A 290 -8.26 -5.68 -12.92
CA ARG A 290 -7.42 -4.75 -12.15
C ARG A 290 -6.24 -5.48 -11.52
N PRO A 291 -5.13 -4.81 -11.25
CA PRO A 291 -4.07 -5.34 -10.42
C PRO A 291 -4.60 -5.68 -9.03
N PHE A 292 -4.08 -6.77 -8.47
CA PHE A 292 -4.37 -7.19 -7.11
C PHE A 292 -3.09 -7.61 -6.39
N ALA A 293 -3.16 -7.73 -5.05
CA ALA A 293 -1.96 -7.88 -4.26
C ALA A 293 -2.16 -8.71 -3.00
N ILE A 294 -1.06 -9.02 -2.32
CA ILE A 294 -1.05 -9.48 -0.93
C ILE A 294 -0.91 -8.24 -0.05
N GLY A 295 -2.02 -7.83 0.61
CA GLY A 295 -2.08 -6.65 1.46
C GLY A 295 -1.29 -6.80 2.72
N GLU A 296 -1.31 -8.00 3.32
CA GLU A 296 -0.53 -8.39 4.49
C GLU A 296 -0.13 -9.85 4.43
N CYS A 297 1.07 -10.15 4.90
CA CYS A 297 1.49 -11.51 5.17
C CYS A 297 2.59 -11.55 6.25
N SER A 298 2.68 -12.65 6.99
CA SER A 298 3.83 -12.92 7.85
C SER A 298 4.91 -13.70 7.10
N ARG A 299 4.48 -14.70 6.32
CA ARG A 299 5.33 -15.49 5.45
C ARG A 299 5.25 -14.95 4.03
N MET A 300 6.38 -14.56 3.47
CA MET A 300 6.43 -14.06 2.09
C MET A 300 6.23 -15.19 1.07
N PRO A 301 5.67 -14.88 -0.13
CA PRO A 301 5.62 -15.83 -1.22
C PRO A 301 7.03 -16.18 -1.71
N SER A 302 7.25 -17.46 -2.04
CA SER A 302 8.47 -17.92 -2.70
C SER A 302 8.50 -17.44 -4.17
N ILE A 303 9.68 -17.52 -4.80
CA ILE A 303 9.81 -17.21 -6.24
C ILE A 303 8.91 -18.12 -7.11
N ASP A 304 8.73 -19.36 -6.71
CA ASP A 304 7.91 -20.30 -7.49
C ASP A 304 6.42 -20.04 -7.28
N GLU A 305 5.99 -19.65 -6.08
CA GLU A 305 4.63 -19.19 -5.82
C GLU A 305 4.32 -17.91 -6.62
N LEU A 306 5.24 -16.93 -6.66
CA LEU A 306 5.08 -15.72 -7.48
C LEU A 306 5.04 -16.00 -8.99
N LYS A 307 5.69 -17.07 -9.48
CA LYS A 307 5.57 -17.48 -10.89
C LYS A 307 4.20 -18.11 -11.19
N ILE A 308 3.71 -18.95 -10.28
CA ILE A 308 2.41 -19.63 -10.43
C ILE A 308 1.26 -18.62 -10.25
N GLN A 309 1.38 -17.74 -9.29
CA GLN A 309 0.42 -16.69 -8.93
C GLN A 309 0.95 -15.31 -9.30
N SER A 310 1.29 -15.12 -10.58
CA SER A 310 2.03 -13.96 -11.08
C SER A 310 1.25 -12.63 -11.06
N GLY A 311 -0.04 -12.66 -10.70
CA GLY A 311 -0.89 -11.46 -10.66
C GLY A 311 -0.71 -10.57 -9.43
N TYR A 312 0.05 -10.99 -8.42
CA TYR A 312 0.26 -10.15 -7.24
C TYR A 312 1.21 -8.98 -7.54
N ALA A 313 0.65 -7.74 -7.60
CA ALA A 313 1.42 -6.53 -7.84
C ALA A 313 2.39 -6.19 -6.70
N TRP A 314 2.05 -6.57 -5.47
CA TRP A 314 2.95 -6.51 -4.31
C TRP A 314 2.61 -7.60 -3.30
N PHE A 315 3.55 -7.85 -2.38
CA PHE A 315 3.29 -8.48 -1.09
C PHE A 315 3.82 -7.56 0.01
N MET A 316 3.18 -7.55 1.19
CA MET A 316 3.64 -6.73 2.31
C MET A 316 3.83 -7.58 3.56
N LEU A 317 5.08 -7.69 4.01
CA LEU A 317 5.42 -8.32 5.27
C LEU A 317 4.92 -7.47 6.43
N TRP A 318 4.21 -8.09 7.38
CA TRP A 318 3.64 -7.40 8.52
C TRP A 318 4.63 -7.29 9.67
N SER A 319 5.06 -6.07 9.99
CA SER A 319 5.92 -5.73 11.14
C SER A 319 7.12 -6.68 11.32
N ASP A 320 7.39 -7.13 12.54
CA ASP A 320 8.46 -8.06 12.88
C ASP A 320 8.19 -9.52 12.46
N LEU A 321 6.95 -9.86 12.13
CA LEU A 321 6.60 -11.20 11.64
C LEU A 321 7.37 -11.52 10.36
N GLY A 322 7.64 -10.52 9.52
CA GLY A 322 8.42 -10.69 8.30
C GLY A 322 9.81 -11.30 8.54
N THR A 323 10.48 -10.91 9.62
CA THR A 323 11.80 -11.47 9.98
C THR A 323 11.72 -12.66 10.93
N LYS A 324 10.61 -12.85 11.62
CA LYS A 324 10.39 -14.00 12.51
C LYS A 324 10.01 -15.28 11.76
N GLU A 325 9.22 -15.15 10.71
CA GLU A 325 8.67 -16.28 9.96
C GLU A 325 9.39 -16.57 8.64
N ASN A 326 10.38 -15.77 8.28
CA ASN A 326 11.20 -15.99 7.09
C ASN A 326 12.68 -15.97 7.48
N SER A 327 13.43 -16.96 6.98
CA SER A 327 14.88 -16.98 7.21
C SER A 327 15.60 -15.87 6.45
N ASN A 328 16.77 -15.44 6.93
CA ASN A 328 17.58 -14.45 6.23
C ASN A 328 17.92 -14.88 4.80
N GLN A 329 18.12 -16.18 4.56
CA GLN A 329 18.42 -16.71 3.22
C GLN A 329 17.23 -16.55 2.28
N GLU A 330 16.00 -16.79 2.73
CA GLU A 330 14.79 -16.57 1.96
C GLU A 330 14.58 -15.07 1.67
N LEU A 331 14.75 -14.20 2.67
CA LEU A 331 14.66 -12.75 2.49
C LEU A 331 15.69 -12.25 1.46
N ILE A 332 16.95 -12.69 1.55
CA ILE A 332 17.97 -12.33 0.56
C ILE A 332 17.59 -12.83 -0.83
N LYS A 333 17.13 -14.08 -0.93
CA LYS A 333 16.76 -14.71 -2.21
C LYS A 333 15.63 -13.95 -2.89
N ILE A 334 14.57 -13.59 -2.16
CA ILE A 334 13.38 -12.98 -2.73
C ILE A 334 13.62 -11.50 -3.07
N LEU A 335 14.21 -10.70 -2.18
CA LEU A 335 14.44 -9.27 -2.42
C LEU A 335 15.52 -9.01 -3.51
N ASN A 336 16.32 -10.01 -3.86
CA ASN A 336 17.28 -9.94 -4.97
C ASN A 336 16.82 -10.68 -6.23
N ALA A 337 15.56 -11.17 -6.27
CA ALA A 337 15.03 -11.82 -7.45
C ALA A 337 14.69 -10.81 -8.55
N LYS A 338 14.96 -11.15 -9.81
CA LYS A 338 14.82 -10.22 -10.97
C LYS A 338 13.41 -9.68 -11.18
N ASN A 339 12.40 -10.44 -10.78
CA ASN A 339 10.98 -10.07 -10.90
C ASN A 339 10.40 -9.48 -9.62
N VAL A 340 11.23 -9.21 -8.59
CA VAL A 340 10.82 -8.54 -7.35
C VAL A 340 11.44 -7.15 -7.33
N LEU A 341 10.59 -6.13 -7.18
CA LEU A 341 10.98 -4.74 -7.17
C LEU A 341 11.19 -4.26 -5.72
N THR A 342 12.36 -3.73 -5.47
CA THR A 342 12.71 -3.01 -4.23
C THR A 342 12.74 -1.51 -4.49
N ALA A 343 13.06 -0.69 -3.50
CA ALA A 343 12.99 0.77 -3.63
C ALA A 343 13.80 1.31 -4.80
N ASP A 344 15.01 0.78 -5.04
CA ASP A 344 15.90 1.21 -6.12
C ASP A 344 15.31 0.90 -7.50
N GLU A 345 14.73 -0.30 -7.67
CA GLU A 345 14.10 -0.70 -8.92
C GLU A 345 12.81 0.12 -9.17
N VAL A 346 11.99 0.33 -8.16
CA VAL A 346 10.80 1.19 -8.25
C VAL A 346 11.17 2.60 -8.66
N LEU A 347 12.17 3.20 -8.01
CA LEU A 347 12.67 4.54 -8.32
C LEU A 347 13.12 4.63 -9.79
N LYS A 348 13.94 3.66 -10.22
CA LYS A 348 14.47 3.59 -11.60
C LYS A 348 13.36 3.43 -12.64
N MET A 349 12.38 2.57 -12.40
CA MET A 349 11.31 2.31 -13.36
C MET A 349 10.34 3.48 -13.48
N ARG A 350 10.11 4.23 -12.39
CA ARG A 350 9.26 5.43 -12.41
C ARG A 350 9.93 6.66 -13.01
N GLY A 351 11.23 6.59 -13.34
CA GLY A 351 11.97 7.65 -14.03
C GLY A 351 12.36 8.84 -13.15
N TYR A 352 12.58 8.60 -11.85
CA TYR A 352 13.08 9.61 -10.91
C TYR A 352 14.60 9.49 -10.73
#